data_fb2198f1c8b765142cb0bf35d8ad71ac
#
_entry.id   fb2198f1c8b765142cb0bf35d8ad71ac
#
_cell.length_a   1.000
_cell.length_b   1.000
_cell.length_c   1.000
_cell.angle_alpha   90.00
_cell.angle_beta   90.00
_cell.angle_gamma   90.00
#
_symmetry.space_group_name_H-M   'P 1'
#
loop_
_entity.id
_entity.type
_entity.pdbx_description
1 polymer ?
#
loop_
_entity_poly.entity_id
_entity_poly.type
_entity_poly.pdbx_seq_one_letter_code
_entity_poly.pdbx_strand_id
1 'polypeptide(L)'
;MKIVVGGPPQSGKSTFTASLIQAIRERQRNRPYQLPFSWQPLDVTDNSIAALLNPDSDVEQKRAVDWTTERAEERAAIFEARDEDLVIADAPGLITDELRIVLEPADAIIILANYDEQDKMTEWEEVAEANDIEVFAELTSILDEDLAPGWAQRDRREGIIQSIEREDFANAGGMAYDDTTHRMIKQIATDLLQFCNSNQEPAPSLEDS
;
A
#
# COMPACT_ATOMS: atom_id res chain seq x y z
N MET A 1 -0.16 7.35 11.20
CA MET A 1 0.15 5.95 10.87
C MET A 1 0.68 5.85 9.46
N LYS A 2 1.78 5.18 9.27
CA LYS A 2 2.50 5.01 8.00
C LYS A 2 2.43 3.55 7.56
N ILE A 3 1.73 3.29 6.47
CA ILE A 3 1.52 1.95 5.91
C ILE A 3 2.28 1.83 4.59
N VAL A 4 3.09 0.79 4.48
CA VAL A 4 3.82 0.48 3.26
C VAL A 4 3.18 -0.69 2.53
N VAL A 5 3.04 -0.61 1.21
CA VAL A 5 2.75 -1.77 0.36
C VAL A 5 4.07 -2.30 -0.19
N GLY A 6 4.46 -3.48 0.27
CA GLY A 6 5.68 -4.18 -0.07
C GLY A 6 5.42 -5.46 -0.86
N GLY A 7 6.49 -6.08 -1.37
CA GLY A 7 6.43 -7.32 -2.12
C GLY A 7 7.39 -7.33 -3.31
N PRO A 8 7.59 -8.47 -3.98
CA PRO A 8 8.52 -8.63 -5.09
C PRO A 8 8.17 -7.75 -6.30
N PRO A 9 9.10 -7.55 -7.24
CA PRO A 9 8.81 -6.87 -8.51
C PRO A 9 7.67 -7.57 -9.25
N GLN A 10 6.86 -6.78 -9.98
CA GLN A 10 5.75 -7.31 -10.82
C GLN A 10 4.62 -8.00 -10.05
N SER A 11 4.55 -7.92 -8.73
CA SER A 11 3.44 -8.46 -7.93
C SER A 11 2.14 -7.63 -8.00
N GLY A 12 2.11 -6.51 -8.74
CA GLY A 12 0.93 -5.65 -8.83
C GLY A 12 0.83 -4.58 -7.74
N LYS A 13 1.87 -4.38 -6.91
CA LYS A 13 1.87 -3.41 -5.79
C LYS A 13 1.36 -2.03 -6.15
N SER A 14 1.93 -1.40 -7.18
CA SER A 14 1.57 -0.02 -7.55
C SER A 14 0.11 0.09 -7.98
N THR A 15 -0.41 -0.91 -8.71
CA THR A 15 -1.82 -0.96 -9.11
C THR A 15 -2.72 -1.20 -7.90
N PHE A 16 -2.34 -2.11 -7.01
CA PHE A 16 -3.05 -2.32 -5.74
C PHE A 16 -3.05 -1.05 -4.88
N THR A 17 -1.90 -0.41 -4.69
CA THR A 17 -1.77 0.83 -3.92
C THR A 17 -2.66 1.94 -4.47
N ALA A 18 -2.66 2.13 -5.80
CA ALA A 18 -3.54 3.11 -6.45
C ALA A 18 -5.02 2.80 -6.20
N SER A 19 -5.40 1.51 -6.28
CA SER A 19 -6.78 1.06 -6.02
C SER A 19 -7.21 1.23 -4.57
N LEU A 20 -6.31 0.93 -3.64
CA LEU A 20 -6.52 1.14 -2.21
C LEU A 20 -6.74 2.63 -1.90
N ILE A 21 -5.93 3.52 -2.47
CA ILE A 21 -6.08 4.97 -2.36
C ILE A 21 -7.46 5.42 -2.89
N GLN A 22 -7.89 4.92 -4.04
CA GLN A 22 -9.21 5.23 -4.59
C GLN A 22 -10.34 4.73 -3.69
N ALA A 23 -10.25 3.51 -3.18
CA ALA A 23 -11.25 2.94 -2.28
C ALA A 23 -11.37 3.75 -0.96
N ILE A 24 -10.24 4.22 -0.41
CA ILE A 24 -10.22 5.11 0.76
C ILE A 24 -10.89 6.44 0.43
N ARG A 25 -10.57 7.07 -0.70
CA ARG A 25 -11.19 8.33 -1.15
C ARG A 25 -12.70 8.19 -1.30
N GLU A 26 -13.16 7.13 -1.95
CA GLU A 26 -14.61 6.85 -2.09
C GLU A 26 -15.30 6.67 -0.74
N ARG A 27 -14.68 5.90 0.15
CA ARG A 27 -15.27 5.60 1.46
C ARG A 27 -15.37 6.84 2.33
N GLN A 28 -14.44 7.78 2.19
CA GLN A 28 -14.43 9.01 2.96
C GLN A 28 -15.33 10.10 2.38
N ARG A 29 -15.59 10.09 1.05
CA ARG A 29 -16.32 11.15 0.34
C ARG A 29 -17.65 11.54 0.99
N ASN A 30 -18.36 10.58 1.58
CA ASN A 30 -19.68 10.75 2.15
C ASN A 30 -19.68 10.74 3.69
N ARG A 31 -18.51 10.84 4.34
CA ARG A 31 -18.42 10.88 5.79
C ARG A 31 -18.39 12.33 6.28
N PRO A 32 -19.04 12.64 7.42
CA PRO A 32 -19.01 13.98 8.02
C PRO A 32 -17.61 14.35 8.53
N TYR A 33 -16.80 13.37 8.88
CA TYR A 33 -15.40 13.52 9.25
C TYR A 33 -14.54 12.67 8.30
N GLN A 34 -13.51 13.29 7.73
CA GLN A 34 -12.56 12.64 6.85
C GLN A 34 -11.23 12.52 7.59
N LEU A 35 -10.69 11.31 7.67
CA LEU A 35 -9.36 11.07 8.15
C LEU A 35 -8.36 11.74 7.18
N PRO A 36 -7.52 12.67 7.62
CA PRO A 36 -6.45 13.20 6.79
C PRO A 36 -5.54 12.06 6.30
N PHE A 37 -5.40 11.91 4.98
CA PHE A 37 -4.50 10.92 4.45
C PHE A 37 -3.76 11.42 3.21
N SER A 38 -2.57 10.89 3.03
CA SER A 38 -1.74 11.15 1.86
C SER A 38 -1.12 9.85 1.33
N TRP A 39 -0.42 9.94 0.22
CA TRP A 39 0.35 8.83 -0.32
C TRP A 39 1.72 9.31 -0.78
N GLN A 40 2.70 8.39 -0.80
CA GLN A 40 4.05 8.68 -1.21
C GLN A 40 4.71 7.48 -1.90
N PRO A 41 5.32 7.67 -3.10
CA PRO A 41 6.18 6.65 -3.67
C PRO A 41 7.51 6.64 -2.91
N LEU A 42 7.90 5.48 -2.39
CA LEU A 42 9.23 5.24 -1.85
C LEU A 42 10.18 4.78 -2.95
N ASP A 43 9.66 4.12 -4.00
CA ASP A 43 10.44 3.77 -5.18
C ASP A 43 10.79 5.04 -5.98
N VAL A 44 12.08 5.31 -6.13
CA VAL A 44 12.59 6.45 -6.92
C VAL A 44 12.63 6.15 -8.42
N THR A 45 12.53 4.87 -8.77
CA THR A 45 12.65 4.41 -10.16
C THR A 45 11.32 4.38 -10.89
N ASP A 46 10.20 4.43 -10.16
CA ASP A 46 8.87 4.26 -10.72
C ASP A 46 7.87 5.34 -10.24
N ASN A 47 7.33 6.11 -11.16
CA ASN A 47 6.22 7.04 -10.94
C ASN A 47 4.84 6.39 -11.23
N SER A 48 4.75 5.06 -11.18
CA SER A 48 3.56 4.30 -11.57
C SER A 48 2.30 4.75 -10.87
N ILE A 49 2.33 4.95 -9.56
CA ILE A 49 1.16 5.38 -8.79
C ILE A 49 0.71 6.78 -9.22
N ALA A 50 1.62 7.72 -9.41
CA ALA A 50 1.29 9.08 -9.86
C ALA A 50 0.61 9.05 -11.22
N ALA A 51 1.11 8.23 -12.16
CA ALA A 51 0.52 8.06 -13.49
C ALA A 51 -0.86 7.37 -13.41
N LEU A 52 -1.02 6.36 -12.55
CA LEU A 52 -2.30 5.66 -12.36
C LEU A 52 -3.38 6.57 -11.74
N LEU A 53 -3.00 7.40 -10.77
CA LEU A 53 -3.95 8.30 -10.10
C LEU A 53 -4.28 9.57 -10.89
N ASN A 54 -3.44 9.94 -11.87
CA ASN A 54 -3.59 11.13 -12.70
C ASN A 54 -3.28 10.80 -14.17
N PRO A 55 -4.12 10.01 -14.85
CA PRO A 55 -3.85 9.52 -16.22
C PRO A 55 -3.72 10.65 -17.25
N ASP A 56 -4.33 11.82 -16.99
CA ASP A 56 -4.28 13.01 -17.86
C ASP A 56 -3.03 13.89 -17.61
N SER A 57 -2.17 13.53 -16.66
CA SER A 57 -0.95 14.28 -16.38
C SER A 57 0.21 13.78 -17.24
N ASP A 58 0.95 14.73 -17.86
CA ASP A 58 2.24 14.45 -18.53
C ASP A 58 3.33 14.03 -17.51
N VAL A 59 3.01 13.08 -16.61
CA VAL A 59 4.01 12.52 -15.70
C VAL A 59 4.92 11.65 -16.53
N GLU A 60 6.05 12.21 -16.96
CA GLU A 60 7.13 11.43 -17.57
C GLU A 60 7.47 10.27 -16.61
N GLN A 61 7.36 9.05 -17.10
CA GLN A 61 7.93 7.87 -16.41
C GLN A 61 9.45 8.07 -16.39
N LYS A 62 9.95 8.69 -15.34
CA LYS A 62 11.39 8.84 -15.13
C LYS A 62 11.97 7.45 -14.92
N ARG A 63 12.62 6.95 -15.95
CA ARG A 63 13.37 5.69 -15.91
C ARG A 63 14.67 5.88 -15.16
N ALA A 64 14.98 4.89 -14.31
CA ALA A 64 16.29 4.55 -13.80
C ALA A 64 17.12 5.72 -13.25
N VAL A 65 16.77 6.13 -12.08
CA VAL A 65 17.71 6.80 -11.19
C VAL A 65 18.35 5.73 -10.33
N ASP A 66 19.67 5.71 -10.20
CA ASP A 66 20.35 4.74 -9.34
C ASP A 66 19.80 4.82 -7.90
N TRP A 67 19.44 3.66 -7.35
CA TRP A 67 19.01 3.54 -5.98
C TRP A 67 20.24 3.57 -5.08
N THR A 68 20.45 4.67 -4.39
CA THR A 68 21.61 4.89 -3.52
C THR A 68 21.15 5.12 -2.08
N THR A 69 22.02 4.83 -1.12
CA THR A 69 21.78 5.05 0.30
C THR A 69 21.33 6.49 0.60
N GLU A 70 21.99 7.50 0.01
CA GLU A 70 21.63 8.92 0.20
C GLU A 70 20.17 9.20 -0.23
N ARG A 71 19.72 8.60 -1.33
CA ARG A 71 18.35 8.74 -1.81
C ARG A 71 17.34 7.99 -0.95
N ALA A 72 17.73 6.84 -0.44
CA ALA A 72 16.93 6.09 0.51
C ALA A 72 16.71 6.91 1.80
N GLU A 73 17.77 7.51 2.33
CA GLU A 73 17.72 8.41 3.49
C GLU A 73 16.83 9.63 3.23
N GLU A 74 16.95 10.27 2.06
CA GLU A 74 16.09 11.39 1.66
C GLU A 74 14.61 10.97 1.62
N ARG A 75 14.31 9.80 1.04
CA ARG A 75 12.93 9.28 0.96
C ARG A 75 12.38 8.90 2.32
N ALA A 76 13.18 8.27 3.16
CA ALA A 76 12.82 7.95 4.54
C ALA A 76 12.49 9.23 5.33
N ALA A 77 13.34 10.25 5.25
CA ALA A 77 13.11 11.53 5.93
C ALA A 77 11.83 12.25 5.46
N ILE A 78 11.53 12.23 4.14
CA ILE A 78 10.28 12.79 3.62
C ILE A 78 9.08 11.97 4.11
N PHE A 79 9.18 10.64 4.18
CA PHE A 79 8.13 9.76 4.66
C PHE A 79 7.91 9.92 6.16
N GLU A 80 8.99 10.04 6.94
CA GLU A 80 8.95 10.29 8.37
C GLU A 80 8.30 11.65 8.71
N ALA A 81 8.59 12.69 7.92
CA ALA A 81 8.05 14.03 8.13
C ALA A 81 6.55 14.19 7.82
N ARG A 82 5.91 13.15 7.26
CA ARG A 82 4.46 13.15 7.05
C ARG A 82 3.74 13.02 8.37
N ASP A 83 2.77 13.91 8.61
CA ASP A 83 2.00 14.03 9.86
C ASP A 83 0.49 13.74 9.67
N GLU A 84 0.05 13.36 8.47
CA GLU A 84 -1.32 12.95 8.23
C GLU A 84 -1.65 11.67 9.03
N ASP A 85 -2.90 11.52 9.43
CA ASP A 85 -3.38 10.39 10.24
C ASP A 85 -3.13 9.03 9.56
N LEU A 86 -3.12 9.01 8.23
CA LEU A 86 -2.77 7.86 7.41
C LEU A 86 -1.87 8.27 6.23
N VAL A 87 -0.72 7.65 6.12
CA VAL A 87 0.17 7.78 4.95
C VAL A 87 0.35 6.41 4.31
N ILE A 88 0.04 6.29 3.02
CA ILE A 88 0.21 5.05 2.26
C ILE A 88 1.42 5.20 1.34
N ALA A 89 2.32 4.24 1.36
CA ALA A 89 3.52 4.26 0.55
C ALA A 89 3.68 2.99 -0.28
N ASP A 90 4.27 3.10 -1.47
CA ASP A 90 4.64 1.99 -2.35
C ASP A 90 6.15 1.77 -2.29
N ALA A 91 6.56 0.57 -1.90
CA ALA A 91 7.97 0.23 -1.73
C ALA A 91 8.62 -0.30 -3.02
N PRO A 92 9.95 -0.14 -3.18
CA PRO A 92 10.71 -0.88 -4.18
C PRO A 92 10.50 -2.39 -4.05
N GLY A 93 10.56 -3.11 -5.17
CA GLY A 93 10.31 -4.56 -5.17
C GLY A 93 11.50 -5.41 -4.79
N LEU A 94 12.71 -4.85 -4.73
CA LEU A 94 13.93 -5.57 -4.41
C LEU A 94 14.33 -5.34 -2.94
N ILE A 95 14.63 -6.43 -2.24
CA ILE A 95 15.14 -6.38 -0.87
C ILE A 95 16.63 -6.02 -0.92
N THR A 96 16.95 -4.79 -0.53
CA THR A 96 18.30 -4.23 -0.46
C THR A 96 18.49 -3.53 0.88
N ASP A 97 19.71 -3.08 1.17
CA ASP A 97 19.96 -2.29 2.38
C ASP A 97 19.23 -0.94 2.32
N GLU A 98 19.09 -0.35 1.12
CA GLU A 98 18.33 0.89 0.91
C GLU A 98 16.83 0.71 1.16
N LEU A 99 16.26 -0.47 0.85
CA LEU A 99 14.87 -0.77 1.19
C LEU A 99 14.67 -0.70 2.71
N ARG A 100 15.59 -1.25 3.50
CA ARG A 100 15.50 -1.23 4.97
C ARG A 100 15.45 0.20 5.50
N ILE A 101 16.25 1.10 4.93
CA ILE A 101 16.27 2.52 5.30
C ILE A 101 14.90 3.17 5.04
N VAL A 102 14.30 2.97 3.87
CA VAL A 102 13.00 3.60 3.56
C VAL A 102 11.83 3.02 4.33
N LEU A 103 11.98 1.79 4.84
CA LEU A 103 10.96 1.14 5.66
C LEU A 103 11.03 1.56 7.14
N GLU A 104 12.15 2.08 7.62
CA GLU A 104 12.37 2.43 9.03
C GLU A 104 11.25 3.29 9.64
N PRO A 105 10.64 4.29 8.93
CA PRO A 105 9.54 5.08 9.48
C PRO A 105 8.16 4.40 9.40
N ALA A 106 8.05 3.17 8.88
CA ALA A 106 6.76 2.51 8.67
C ALA A 106 6.23 1.91 9.98
N ASP A 107 4.94 2.09 10.25
CA ASP A 107 4.25 1.47 11.37
C ASP A 107 3.73 0.07 10.99
N ALA A 108 3.29 -0.11 9.75
CA ALA A 108 2.78 -1.40 9.27
C ALA A 108 3.02 -1.61 7.76
N ILE A 109 2.93 -2.87 7.33
CA ILE A 109 3.12 -3.26 5.94
C ILE A 109 1.99 -4.15 5.45
N ILE A 110 1.59 -3.95 4.19
CA ILE A 110 0.79 -4.88 3.41
C ILE A 110 1.76 -5.56 2.44
N ILE A 111 1.90 -6.88 2.53
CA ILE A 111 2.78 -7.65 1.67
C ILE A 111 1.95 -8.23 0.52
N LEU A 112 2.37 -7.99 -0.72
CA LEU A 112 1.72 -8.50 -1.93
C LEU A 112 2.73 -9.31 -2.75
N ALA A 113 2.47 -10.61 -2.94
CA ALA A 113 3.28 -11.49 -3.78
C ALA A 113 2.42 -12.24 -4.80
N ASN A 114 3.03 -12.67 -5.92
CA ASN A 114 2.37 -13.53 -6.88
C ASN A 114 2.17 -14.93 -6.30
N TYR A 115 1.15 -15.64 -6.79
CA TYR A 115 0.87 -17.01 -6.36
C TYR A 115 2.07 -17.96 -6.50
N ASP A 116 2.84 -17.81 -7.56
CA ASP A 116 4.02 -18.64 -7.85
C ASP A 116 5.27 -18.18 -7.08
N GLU A 117 5.20 -17.11 -6.29
CA GLU A 117 6.31 -16.50 -5.57
C GLU A 117 6.05 -16.44 -4.04
N GLN A 118 5.44 -17.49 -3.48
CA GLN A 118 5.12 -17.52 -2.04
C GLN A 118 6.36 -17.53 -1.13
N ASP A 119 7.49 -18.01 -1.61
CA ASP A 119 8.79 -17.88 -0.96
C ASP A 119 9.21 -16.42 -0.76
N LYS A 120 8.81 -15.55 -1.69
CA LYS A 120 9.05 -14.11 -1.58
C LYS A 120 8.18 -13.44 -0.51
N MET A 121 6.98 -13.97 -0.26
CA MET A 121 6.16 -13.50 0.87
C MET A 121 6.94 -13.63 2.18
N THR A 122 7.51 -14.82 2.42
CA THR A 122 8.31 -15.08 3.64
C THR A 122 9.54 -14.17 3.75
N GLU A 123 10.26 -13.91 2.63
CA GLU A 123 11.38 -12.96 2.63
C GLU A 123 10.95 -11.55 3.07
N TRP A 124 9.75 -11.11 2.65
CA TRP A 124 9.20 -9.81 3.03
C TRP A 124 8.69 -9.78 4.48
N GLU A 125 8.15 -10.89 5.00
CA GLU A 125 7.82 -11.05 6.42
C GLU A 125 9.07 -10.90 7.28
N GLU A 126 10.19 -11.55 6.90
CA GLU A 126 11.48 -11.43 7.58
C GLU A 126 12.00 -9.98 7.57
N VAL A 127 11.79 -9.24 6.47
CA VAL A 127 12.14 -7.82 6.39
C VAL A 127 11.27 -6.99 7.35
N ALA A 128 9.98 -7.26 7.42
CA ALA A 128 9.07 -6.58 8.34
C ALA A 128 9.47 -6.83 9.81
N GLU A 129 9.71 -8.10 10.17
CA GLU A 129 10.16 -8.48 11.51
C GLU A 129 11.50 -7.81 11.89
N ALA A 130 12.47 -7.81 10.96
CA ALA A 130 13.78 -7.20 11.19
C ALA A 130 13.74 -5.67 11.40
N ASN A 131 12.67 -5.00 10.94
CA ASN A 131 12.47 -3.56 11.10
C ASN A 131 11.37 -3.21 12.14
N ASP A 132 10.88 -4.20 12.91
CA ASP A 132 9.81 -4.02 13.91
C ASP A 132 8.52 -3.43 13.32
N ILE A 133 8.17 -3.85 12.09
CA ILE A 133 7.00 -3.37 11.34
C ILE A 133 5.87 -4.40 11.46
N GLU A 134 4.67 -3.96 11.86
CA GLU A 134 3.51 -4.84 11.94
C GLU A 134 3.04 -5.29 10.54
N VAL A 135 2.92 -6.59 10.29
CA VAL A 135 2.28 -7.10 9.06
C VAL A 135 0.77 -6.92 9.19
N PHE A 136 0.25 -5.87 8.53
CA PHE A 136 -1.18 -5.59 8.49
C PHE A 136 -1.95 -6.63 7.68
N ALA A 137 -1.41 -7.04 6.51
CA ALA A 137 -2.04 -8.01 5.63
C ALA A 137 -1.04 -8.69 4.69
N GLU A 138 -1.34 -9.94 4.35
CA GLU A 138 -0.65 -10.75 3.36
C GLU A 138 -1.59 -11.02 2.19
N LEU A 139 -1.21 -10.60 0.97
CA LEU A 139 -2.04 -10.69 -0.20
C LEU A 139 -1.35 -11.48 -1.30
N THR A 140 -2.05 -12.47 -1.83
CA THR A 140 -1.60 -13.23 -2.99
C THR A 140 -2.24 -12.65 -4.25
N SER A 141 -1.42 -12.19 -5.20
CA SER A 141 -1.85 -11.76 -6.53
C SER A 141 -1.92 -12.94 -7.47
N ILE A 142 -3.03 -13.08 -8.18
CA ILE A 142 -3.25 -14.13 -9.18
C ILE A 142 -3.74 -13.53 -10.49
N LEU A 143 -3.30 -14.12 -11.60
CA LEU A 143 -3.80 -13.83 -12.95
C LEU A 143 -4.78 -14.88 -13.42
N ASP A 144 -4.84 -16.03 -12.71
CA ASP A 144 -5.65 -17.17 -13.09
C ASP A 144 -7.12 -16.99 -12.66
N GLU A 145 -8.04 -17.12 -13.60
CA GLU A 145 -9.49 -17.03 -13.37
C GLU A 145 -10.06 -18.20 -12.56
N ASP A 146 -9.32 -19.30 -12.44
CA ASP A 146 -9.76 -20.51 -11.73
C ASP A 146 -9.69 -20.37 -10.20
N LEU A 147 -8.95 -19.37 -9.70
CA LEU A 147 -8.84 -19.08 -8.27
C LEU A 147 -9.71 -17.87 -7.90
N ALA A 148 -10.71 -18.11 -7.07
CA ALA A 148 -11.62 -17.07 -6.64
C ALA A 148 -10.92 -16.06 -5.69
N PRO A 149 -11.06 -14.75 -5.91
CA PRO A 149 -10.58 -13.75 -4.96
C PRO A 149 -11.30 -13.88 -3.60
N GLY A 150 -10.59 -13.61 -2.53
CA GLY A 150 -11.13 -13.73 -1.18
C GLY A 150 -10.35 -12.93 -0.15
N TRP A 151 -11.02 -12.58 0.93
CA TRP A 151 -10.45 -11.89 2.08
C TRP A 151 -10.88 -12.58 3.36
N ALA A 152 -9.94 -12.88 4.22
CA ALA A 152 -10.21 -13.45 5.53
C ALA A 152 -9.52 -12.63 6.61
N GLN A 153 -10.27 -12.26 7.64
CA GLN A 153 -9.74 -11.76 8.90
C GLN A 153 -9.66 -12.94 9.86
N ARG A 154 -8.46 -13.46 10.04
CA ARG A 154 -8.12 -14.47 11.05
C ARG A 154 -7.09 -13.87 11.99
N ASP A 155 -6.21 -14.68 12.55
CA ASP A 155 -5.05 -14.22 13.35
C ASP A 155 -4.13 -13.32 12.49
N ARG A 156 -4.06 -13.59 11.18
CA ARG A 156 -3.48 -12.71 10.15
C ARG A 156 -4.56 -12.35 9.14
N ARG A 157 -4.48 -11.14 8.57
CA ARG A 157 -5.36 -10.71 7.47
C ARG A 157 -4.77 -11.22 6.16
N GLU A 158 -5.39 -12.23 5.59
CA GLU A 158 -4.93 -12.87 4.36
C GLU A 158 -5.96 -12.66 3.24
N GLY A 159 -5.48 -12.51 2.02
CA GLY A 159 -6.37 -12.34 0.87
C GLY A 159 -5.77 -12.78 -0.45
N ILE A 160 -6.65 -13.13 -1.40
CA ILE A 160 -6.30 -13.42 -2.78
C ILE A 160 -6.89 -12.30 -3.64
N ILE A 161 -6.04 -11.64 -4.43
CA ILE A 161 -6.40 -10.56 -5.34
C ILE A 161 -6.23 -11.05 -6.77
N GLN A 162 -7.27 -10.91 -7.58
CA GLN A 162 -7.26 -11.37 -8.96
C GLN A 162 -7.10 -10.19 -9.93
N SER A 163 -6.32 -10.42 -11.00
CA SER A 163 -6.25 -9.57 -12.20
C SER A 163 -5.99 -8.09 -11.90
N ILE A 164 -4.94 -7.76 -11.13
CA ILE A 164 -4.55 -6.37 -10.88
C ILE A 164 -3.62 -5.90 -12.00
N GLU A 165 -4.15 -5.71 -13.19
CA GLU A 165 -3.37 -5.23 -14.32
C GLU A 165 -3.42 -3.71 -14.45
N ARG A 166 -2.28 -3.11 -14.82
CA ARG A 166 -2.16 -1.65 -14.96
C ARG A 166 -3.05 -1.10 -16.07
N GLU A 167 -3.20 -1.85 -17.17
CA GLU A 167 -4.01 -1.45 -18.32
C GLU A 167 -5.50 -1.39 -17.95
N ASP A 168 -5.96 -2.34 -17.17
CA ASP A 168 -7.34 -2.37 -16.70
C ASP A 168 -7.63 -1.19 -15.77
N PHE A 169 -6.72 -0.86 -14.86
CA PHE A 169 -6.86 0.30 -14.00
C PHE A 169 -7.00 1.60 -14.82
N ALA A 170 -6.16 1.79 -15.83
CA ALA A 170 -6.19 2.99 -16.68
C ALA A 170 -7.48 3.08 -17.51
N ASN A 171 -7.97 1.96 -18.05
CA ASN A 171 -9.14 1.90 -18.93
C ASN A 171 -10.47 2.07 -18.20
N ALA A 172 -10.56 1.64 -16.94
CA ALA A 172 -11.79 1.70 -16.14
C ALA A 172 -11.89 2.93 -15.22
N GLY A 173 -11.06 3.94 -15.44
CA GLY A 173 -11.09 5.14 -14.60
C GLY A 173 -10.70 4.88 -13.14
N GLY A 174 -9.83 3.92 -12.91
CA GLY A 174 -9.35 3.54 -11.58
C GLY A 174 -10.15 2.42 -10.90
N MET A 175 -11.06 1.73 -11.61
CA MET A 175 -11.91 0.67 -11.05
C MET A 175 -12.01 -0.56 -11.96
N ALA A 176 -10.88 -1.08 -12.39
CA ALA A 176 -10.77 -2.11 -13.41
C ALA A 176 -10.70 -3.53 -12.86
N TYR A 177 -11.50 -3.86 -11.89
CA TYR A 177 -11.52 -5.23 -11.40
C TYR A 177 -12.91 -5.81 -11.49
N ASP A 178 -12.99 -7.13 -11.49
CA ASP A 178 -14.27 -7.78 -11.26
C ASP A 178 -14.88 -7.25 -9.94
N ASP A 179 -16.19 -7.36 -9.82
CA ASP A 179 -16.92 -6.86 -8.63
C ASP A 179 -16.42 -7.48 -7.32
N THR A 180 -15.75 -8.62 -7.36
CA THR A 180 -15.27 -9.35 -6.17
C THR A 180 -13.96 -8.77 -5.67
N THR A 181 -12.97 -8.57 -6.55
CA THR A 181 -11.70 -7.91 -6.21
C THR A 181 -11.96 -6.47 -5.74
N HIS A 182 -12.87 -5.75 -6.41
CA HIS A 182 -13.26 -4.41 -6.01
C HIS A 182 -13.86 -4.37 -4.60
N ARG A 183 -14.80 -5.28 -4.28
CA ARG A 183 -15.37 -5.37 -2.93
C ARG A 183 -14.33 -5.69 -1.88
N MET A 184 -13.37 -6.55 -2.21
CA MET A 184 -12.28 -6.91 -1.32
C MET A 184 -11.36 -5.73 -1.03
N ILE A 185 -10.93 -4.97 -2.04
CA ILE A 185 -10.11 -3.77 -1.85
C ILE A 185 -10.87 -2.75 -0.98
N LYS A 186 -12.18 -2.58 -1.18
CA LYS A 186 -13.02 -1.74 -0.30
C LYS A 186 -13.11 -2.26 1.13
N GLN A 187 -13.08 -3.58 1.33
CA GLN A 187 -13.05 -4.16 2.66
C GLN A 187 -11.69 -3.91 3.33
N ILE A 188 -10.59 -4.13 2.62
CA ILE A 188 -9.24 -3.81 3.09
C ILE A 188 -9.13 -2.33 3.48
N ALA A 189 -9.64 -1.42 2.64
CA ALA A 189 -9.68 0.01 2.95
C ALA A 189 -10.48 0.32 4.22
N THR A 190 -11.58 -0.42 4.46
CA THR A 190 -12.39 -0.28 5.66
C THR A 190 -11.63 -0.72 6.90
N ASP A 191 -11.01 -1.89 6.84
CA ASP A 191 -10.28 -2.48 7.95
C ASP A 191 -9.04 -1.64 8.28
N LEU A 192 -8.36 -1.10 7.25
CA LEU A 192 -7.25 -0.19 7.43
C LEU A 192 -7.67 1.11 8.15
N LEU A 193 -8.78 1.73 7.74
CA LEU A 193 -9.31 2.91 8.40
C LEU A 193 -9.75 2.64 9.84
N GLN A 194 -10.26 1.44 10.14
CA GLN A 194 -10.59 1.02 11.50
C GLN A 194 -9.32 0.82 12.34
N PHE A 195 -8.33 0.19 11.76
CA PHE A 195 -7.04 -0.03 12.40
C PHE A 195 -6.36 1.29 12.77
N CYS A 196 -6.34 2.28 11.87
CA CYS A 196 -5.85 3.63 12.16
C CYS A 196 -6.59 4.29 13.31
N ASN A 197 -7.94 4.21 13.32
CA ASN A 197 -8.74 4.80 14.39
C ASN A 197 -8.53 4.12 15.75
N SER A 198 -8.23 2.81 15.77
CA SER A 198 -8.02 2.06 17.03
C SER A 198 -6.68 2.38 17.68
N ASN A 199 -5.71 2.79 16.88
CA ASN A 199 -4.35 3.12 17.32
C ASN A 199 -4.17 4.63 17.63
N GLN A 200 -5.19 5.46 17.40
CA GLN A 200 -5.19 6.84 17.88
C GLN A 200 -5.53 6.85 19.38
N GLU A 201 -4.65 7.39 20.22
CA GLU A 201 -4.96 7.64 21.62
C GLU A 201 -6.21 8.52 21.72
N PRO A 202 -7.16 8.21 22.63
CA PRO A 202 -8.31 9.07 22.83
C PRO A 202 -7.81 10.47 23.20
N ALA A 203 -8.27 11.46 22.45
CA ALA A 203 -7.96 12.87 22.74
C ALA A 203 -8.22 13.15 24.25
N PRO A 204 -7.30 13.81 24.96
CA PRO A 204 -7.48 14.12 26.38
C PRO A 204 -8.82 14.82 26.56
N SER A 205 -9.67 14.26 27.44
CA SER A 205 -10.97 14.81 27.76
C SER A 205 -10.79 16.23 28.27
N LEU A 206 -11.45 17.20 27.62
CA LEU A 206 -11.50 18.62 28.01
C LEU A 206 -12.33 18.84 29.30
N GLU A 207 -12.30 17.91 30.24
CA GLU A 207 -12.94 18.03 31.54
C GLU A 207 -11.88 18.21 32.62
N ASP A 208 -11.17 19.30 32.60
CA ASP A 208 -10.48 19.87 33.79
C ASP A 208 -9.94 21.26 33.43
N SER A 209 -10.87 22.24 33.33
CA SER A 209 -10.53 23.67 33.30
C SER A 209 -11.57 24.49 34.05
#